data_ba03a030b80d23314cdbeda7c12f72e2
#
_entry.id   ba03a030b80d23314cdbeda7c12f72e2
#
_cell.length_a   1.000
_cell.length_b   1.000
_cell.length_c   1.000
_cell.angle_alpha   90.00
_cell.angle_beta   90.00
_cell.angle_gamma   90.00
#
_symmetry.space_group_name_H-M   'P 1'
#
loop_
_entity.id
_entity.type
_entity.pdbx_description
1 polymer ?
#
loop_
_entity_poly.entity_id
_entity_poly.type
_entity_poly.pdbx_seq_one_letter_code
_entity_poly.pdbx_strand_id
1 'polypeptide(L)'
;MGSRCLSFRVSILLVAACLFLSSALAQSALPNHLSKRVVGDYGYWSKYQNPPYGAAQIPYNRLTHINHAGISFDATGTLSVPDGFIEPELNSQAHAAGVKVMLLLGGDFSGLETSGQVQTLVDNVATFEQQYAYDGVDIDWEYPSSDQDAAFLVQMMSLFRQSNADYVLSFDAGPWGGSGYALPQVKQYVDYVNVMMYDCAGPWTAHGQLNSSIFWDPRDPAPYECQPGGSVAGAATIFLQQLPPKQINMGTPFYGYVYVNIKHLFDLCPNSQWTQDGECDNAVFSGSYGLNFKHNINRNGWRTHYDPIALVPYMLRVDGTNGYITYDDHYSTYMRVWYSDWVRHLGGTFMWALDQDYDGHSQDLLRAMYNASLGNAR
;
A
#
# COMPACT_ATOMS: atom_id res chain seq x y z
N MET A 1 51.81 -5.23 -76.01
CA MET A 1 51.62 -4.17 -75.04
C MET A 1 50.19 -4.27 -74.51
N GLY A 2 49.98 -4.96 -73.42
CA GLY A 2 48.68 -5.28 -72.85
C GLY A 2 48.55 -4.69 -71.48
N SER A 3 47.57 -3.85 -71.33
CA SER A 3 47.19 -3.25 -70.04
C SER A 3 46.08 -4.09 -69.45
N ARG A 4 46.30 -4.71 -68.29
CA ARG A 4 45.30 -5.43 -67.49
C ARG A 4 44.63 -4.43 -66.53
N CYS A 5 43.32 -4.27 -66.69
CA CYS A 5 42.49 -3.57 -65.76
C CYS A 5 42.04 -4.51 -64.64
N LEU A 6 42.48 -4.27 -63.39
CA LEU A 6 42.00 -4.96 -62.21
C LEU A 6 40.71 -4.31 -61.72
N SER A 7 39.62 -5.05 -61.74
CA SER A 7 38.36 -4.66 -61.13
C SER A 7 38.34 -5.01 -59.66
N PHE A 8 38.36 -4.02 -58.78
CA PHE A 8 38.12 -4.20 -57.35
C PHE A 8 36.61 -4.31 -57.10
N ARG A 9 36.16 -5.49 -56.67
CA ARG A 9 34.82 -5.64 -56.12
C ARG A 9 34.86 -5.28 -54.63
N VAL A 10 34.23 -4.17 -54.27
CA VAL A 10 33.99 -3.80 -52.88
C VAL A 10 32.75 -4.55 -52.40
N SER A 11 32.92 -5.57 -51.54
CA SER A 11 31.84 -6.20 -50.83
C SER A 11 31.45 -5.36 -49.64
N ILE A 12 30.30 -4.73 -49.70
CA ILE A 12 29.69 -4.02 -48.55
C ILE A 12 29.07 -5.10 -47.66
N LEU A 13 29.70 -5.42 -46.54
CA LEU A 13 29.12 -6.16 -45.44
C LEU A 13 28.20 -5.21 -44.68
N LEU A 14 26.88 -5.36 -44.86
CA LEU A 14 25.88 -4.79 -44.00
C LEU A 14 25.89 -5.56 -42.65
N VAL A 15 26.56 -4.99 -41.67
CA VAL A 15 26.41 -5.41 -40.27
C VAL A 15 25.08 -4.84 -39.77
N ALA A 16 24.05 -5.66 -39.74
CA ALA A 16 22.81 -5.37 -39.05
C ALA A 16 23.10 -5.38 -37.55
N ALA A 17 23.41 -4.20 -37.01
CA ALA A 17 23.40 -4.00 -35.54
C ALA A 17 21.98 -4.07 -35.07
N CYS A 18 21.55 -5.23 -34.53
CA CYS A 18 20.37 -5.34 -33.70
C CYS A 18 20.63 -4.53 -32.44
N LEU A 19 20.18 -3.30 -32.45
CA LEU A 19 19.98 -2.49 -31.24
C LEU A 19 18.85 -3.14 -30.47
N PHE A 20 19.18 -4.02 -29.53
CA PHE A 20 18.32 -4.31 -28.40
C PHE A 20 18.21 -3.01 -27.59
N LEU A 21 17.21 -2.23 -27.88
CA LEU A 21 16.72 -1.23 -26.96
C LEU A 21 16.15 -2.01 -25.75
N SER A 22 17.02 -2.29 -24.79
CA SER A 22 16.57 -2.51 -23.43
C SER A 22 15.93 -1.19 -22.99
N SER A 23 14.62 -1.12 -23.02
CA SER A 23 13.87 -0.11 -22.29
C SER A 23 14.12 -0.38 -20.81
N ALA A 24 15.27 0.09 -20.31
CA ALA A 24 15.37 0.38 -18.89
C ALA A 24 14.28 1.41 -18.63
N LEU A 25 13.21 0.99 -17.98
CA LEU A 25 12.25 1.92 -17.38
C LEU A 25 13.10 2.96 -16.65
N ALA A 26 13.08 4.19 -17.14
CA ALA A 26 13.81 5.28 -16.50
C ALA A 26 13.15 5.47 -15.15
N GLN A 27 13.74 4.86 -14.13
CA GLN A 27 13.30 5.03 -12.76
C GLN A 27 13.51 6.51 -12.46
N SER A 28 12.42 7.29 -12.50
CA SER A 28 12.45 8.71 -12.17
C SER A 28 13.11 8.85 -10.80
N ALA A 29 14.07 9.76 -10.67
CA ALA A 29 14.72 10.01 -9.39
C ALA A 29 13.65 10.33 -8.34
N LEU A 30 13.68 9.63 -7.21
CA LEU A 30 12.76 9.89 -6.11
C LEU A 30 12.99 11.30 -5.57
N PRO A 31 11.93 12.02 -5.17
CA PRO A 31 12.06 13.35 -4.60
C PRO A 31 12.75 13.30 -3.22
N ASN A 32 13.21 14.44 -2.77
CA ASN A 32 13.67 14.69 -1.38
C ASN A 32 14.82 13.81 -0.87
N HIS A 33 15.74 13.40 -1.74
CA HIS A 33 16.90 12.57 -1.37
C HIS A 33 16.55 11.17 -0.85
N LEU A 34 15.32 10.74 -0.97
CA LEU A 34 14.90 9.40 -0.62
C LEU A 34 15.42 8.40 -1.66
N SER A 35 15.99 7.30 -1.20
CA SER A 35 16.37 6.14 -2.04
C SER A 35 15.28 5.05 -2.03
N LYS A 36 14.24 5.25 -1.23
CA LYS A 36 13.10 4.36 -1.03
C LYS A 36 11.81 5.11 -1.24
N ARG A 37 10.77 4.43 -1.71
CA ARG A 37 9.44 5.03 -1.80
C ARG A 37 8.84 5.20 -0.42
N VAL A 38 8.16 6.32 -0.23
CA VAL A 38 7.24 6.59 0.87
C VAL A 38 5.93 7.02 0.21
N VAL A 39 4.97 6.11 0.17
CA VAL A 39 3.68 6.28 -0.50
C VAL A 39 2.61 6.53 0.55
N GLY A 40 1.84 7.59 0.41
CA GLY A 40 0.78 7.93 1.36
C GLY A 40 -0.60 7.86 0.72
N ASP A 41 -1.50 7.06 1.28
CA ASP A 41 -2.89 7.07 0.87
C ASP A 41 -3.59 8.28 1.48
N TYR A 42 -4.23 9.07 0.62
CA TYR A 42 -4.97 10.27 0.99
C TYR A 42 -6.43 10.12 0.57
N GLY A 43 -7.32 9.95 1.55
CA GLY A 43 -8.75 9.92 1.31
C GLY A 43 -9.31 11.33 1.09
N TYR A 44 -9.96 11.61 -0.05
CA TYR A 44 -10.56 12.92 -0.35
C TYR A 44 -11.56 13.39 0.72
N TRP A 45 -12.16 12.47 1.46
CA TRP A 45 -13.13 12.74 2.55
C TRP A 45 -12.49 13.33 3.80
N SER A 46 -11.17 13.16 4.00
CA SER A 46 -10.47 13.61 5.20
C SER A 46 -10.45 15.13 5.36
N LYS A 47 -10.60 15.88 4.27
CA LYS A 47 -10.75 17.34 4.34
C LYS A 47 -12.07 17.82 4.99
N TYR A 48 -13.04 16.93 5.13
CA TYR A 48 -14.31 17.20 5.81
C TYR A 48 -14.35 16.73 7.27
N GLN A 49 -13.26 16.14 7.76
CA GLN A 49 -13.11 15.68 9.15
C GLN A 49 -12.84 16.86 10.10
N ASN A 50 -12.75 16.57 11.38
CA ASN A 50 -12.37 17.55 12.41
C ASN A 50 -11.25 16.97 13.29
N PRO A 51 -10.03 17.50 13.25
CA PRO A 51 -9.57 18.61 12.40
C PRO A 51 -9.54 18.21 10.91
N PRO A 52 -9.74 19.16 9.98
CA PRO A 52 -9.70 18.86 8.55
C PRO A 52 -8.29 18.51 8.10
N TYR A 53 -8.19 17.52 7.22
CA TYR A 53 -6.93 17.12 6.60
C TYR A 53 -7.09 17.12 5.07
N GLY A 54 -6.57 18.13 4.41
CA GLY A 54 -6.60 18.29 2.95
C GLY A 54 -5.22 18.58 2.40
N ALA A 55 -5.14 18.98 1.14
CA ALA A 55 -3.88 19.25 0.44
C ALA A 55 -2.91 20.14 1.24
N ALA A 56 -3.42 21.16 1.95
CA ALA A 56 -2.60 22.08 2.74
C ALA A 56 -1.94 21.46 3.99
N GLN A 57 -2.43 20.34 4.49
CA GLN A 57 -1.92 19.64 5.66
C GLN A 57 -0.90 18.55 5.31
N ILE A 58 -0.83 18.14 4.04
CA ILE A 58 0.07 17.07 3.60
C ILE A 58 1.53 17.54 3.64
N PRO A 59 2.44 16.86 4.37
CA PRO A 59 3.85 17.21 4.39
C PRO A 59 4.60 16.56 3.21
N TYR A 60 4.39 17.11 2.01
CA TYR A 60 4.92 16.60 0.74
C TYR A 60 6.42 16.30 0.77
N ASN A 61 7.19 17.04 1.56
CA ASN A 61 8.63 16.83 1.72
C ASN A 61 9.02 15.51 2.41
N ARG A 62 8.05 14.71 2.84
CA ARG A 62 8.26 13.39 3.45
C ARG A 62 7.73 12.24 2.59
N LEU A 63 7.15 12.56 1.44
CA LEU A 63 6.50 11.61 0.55
C LEU A 63 7.23 11.54 -0.79
N THR A 64 7.08 10.43 -1.48
CA THR A 64 7.49 10.24 -2.87
C THR A 64 6.28 10.12 -3.79
N HIS A 65 5.21 9.51 -3.29
CA HIS A 65 3.96 9.29 -3.99
C HIS A 65 2.79 9.52 -3.05
N ILE A 66 1.66 9.90 -3.62
CA ILE A 66 0.36 9.97 -2.94
C ILE A 66 -0.63 9.16 -3.78
N ASN A 67 -1.30 8.20 -3.18
CA ASN A 67 -2.47 7.55 -3.75
C ASN A 67 -3.70 8.35 -3.32
N HIS A 68 -4.34 9.04 -4.25
CA HIS A 68 -5.55 9.82 -3.97
C HIS A 68 -6.77 8.89 -3.98
N ALA A 69 -7.22 8.52 -2.81
CA ALA A 69 -8.36 7.65 -2.62
C ALA A 69 -9.67 8.45 -2.54
N GLY A 70 -10.72 8.10 -3.21
CA GLY A 70 -10.67 7.06 -4.23
C GLY A 70 -11.84 7.27 -5.19
N ILE A 71 -11.65 6.90 -6.38
CA ILE A 71 -12.75 6.78 -7.34
C ILE A 71 -13.08 5.32 -7.58
N SER A 72 -14.31 5.08 -8.04
CA SER A 72 -14.74 3.74 -8.41
C SER A 72 -15.22 3.71 -9.85
N PHE A 73 -15.60 2.53 -10.31
CA PHE A 73 -16.16 2.30 -11.64
C PHE A 73 -17.23 1.21 -11.56
N ASP A 74 -18.05 1.15 -12.59
CA ASP A 74 -19.05 0.08 -12.77
C ASP A 74 -18.60 -0.98 -13.79
N ALA A 75 -19.40 -2.00 -13.97
CA ALA A 75 -19.15 -3.10 -14.92
C ALA A 75 -19.04 -2.65 -16.38
N THR A 76 -19.38 -1.41 -16.72
CA THR A 76 -19.21 -0.84 -18.07
C THR A 76 -17.87 -0.12 -18.24
N GLY A 77 -17.08 0.01 -17.18
CA GLY A 77 -15.85 0.80 -17.14
C GLY A 77 -16.09 2.30 -16.99
N THR A 78 -17.32 2.73 -16.63
CA THR A 78 -17.64 4.13 -16.38
C THR A 78 -17.18 4.54 -14.99
N LEU A 79 -16.42 5.63 -14.90
CA LEU A 79 -15.92 6.13 -13.64
C LEU A 79 -17.03 6.76 -12.79
N SER A 80 -17.02 6.45 -11.51
CA SER A 80 -17.83 7.10 -10.48
C SER A 80 -16.91 7.99 -9.63
N VAL A 81 -17.00 9.29 -9.86
CA VAL A 81 -16.19 10.30 -9.19
C VAL A 81 -17.04 10.98 -8.12
N PRO A 82 -16.72 10.83 -6.83
CA PRO A 82 -17.49 11.45 -5.76
C PRO A 82 -17.43 12.98 -5.79
N ASP A 83 -18.49 13.62 -5.30
CA ASP A 83 -18.49 15.07 -5.11
C ASP A 83 -17.34 15.51 -4.20
N GLY A 84 -16.60 16.51 -4.67
CA GLY A 84 -15.45 17.04 -3.95
C GLY A 84 -14.16 16.20 -4.06
N PHE A 85 -14.15 15.11 -4.82
CA PHE A 85 -12.92 14.35 -5.09
C PHE A 85 -11.87 15.18 -5.84
N ILE A 86 -12.28 15.94 -6.86
CA ILE A 86 -11.35 16.74 -7.67
C ILE A 86 -10.74 17.86 -6.82
N GLU A 87 -9.42 17.81 -6.64
CA GLU A 87 -8.64 18.69 -5.77
C GLU A 87 -7.36 19.16 -6.48
N PRO A 88 -7.46 20.16 -7.37
CA PRO A 88 -6.30 20.63 -8.18
C PRO A 88 -5.12 21.11 -7.36
N GLU A 89 -5.37 21.60 -6.13
CA GLU A 89 -4.34 22.03 -5.19
C GLU A 89 -3.47 20.85 -4.74
N LEU A 90 -4.03 19.64 -4.60
CA LEU A 90 -3.29 18.43 -4.23
C LEU A 90 -2.19 18.15 -5.27
N ASN A 91 -2.58 18.01 -6.54
CA ASN A 91 -1.65 17.69 -7.63
C ASN A 91 -0.60 18.82 -7.83
N SER A 92 -1.06 20.06 -7.79
CA SER A 92 -0.19 21.23 -7.93
C SER A 92 0.88 21.32 -6.84
N GLN A 93 0.51 21.12 -5.56
CA GLN A 93 1.44 21.17 -4.43
C GLN A 93 2.37 19.95 -4.40
N ALA A 94 1.84 18.76 -4.70
CA ALA A 94 2.64 17.55 -4.80
C ALA A 94 3.72 17.69 -5.89
N HIS A 95 3.34 18.09 -7.10
CA HIS A 95 4.27 18.28 -8.21
C HIS A 95 5.33 19.35 -7.91
N ALA A 96 4.94 20.45 -7.26
CA ALA A 96 5.90 21.48 -6.83
C ALA A 96 6.96 20.95 -5.85
N ALA A 97 6.61 19.92 -5.08
CA ALA A 97 7.51 19.19 -4.17
C ALA A 97 8.21 18.00 -4.84
N GLY A 98 7.92 17.71 -6.11
CA GLY A 98 8.44 16.54 -6.83
C GLY A 98 7.78 15.22 -6.44
N VAL A 99 6.62 15.25 -5.80
CA VAL A 99 5.83 14.08 -5.39
C VAL A 99 4.87 13.69 -6.50
N LYS A 100 4.77 12.41 -6.80
CA LYS A 100 3.83 11.85 -7.76
C LYS A 100 2.44 11.68 -7.12
N VAL A 101 1.39 11.89 -7.90
CA VAL A 101 0.01 11.67 -7.46
C VAL A 101 -0.63 10.60 -8.32
N MET A 102 -1.03 9.52 -7.67
CA MET A 102 -1.67 8.38 -8.27
C MET A 102 -3.18 8.45 -8.03
N LEU A 103 -3.95 8.03 -8.99
CA LEU A 103 -5.37 7.80 -8.80
C LEU A 103 -5.57 6.42 -8.15
N LEU A 104 -6.09 6.35 -6.92
CA LEU A 104 -6.49 5.07 -6.33
C LEU A 104 -7.86 4.68 -6.87
N LEU A 105 -7.91 3.52 -7.52
CA LEU A 105 -9.06 3.01 -8.25
C LEU A 105 -9.55 1.69 -7.64
N GLY A 106 -10.71 1.73 -6.98
CA GLY A 106 -11.47 0.57 -6.51
C GLY A 106 -12.78 0.42 -7.29
N GLY A 107 -13.43 -0.76 -7.24
CA GLY A 107 -14.72 -0.92 -7.89
C GLY A 107 -15.15 -2.37 -8.15
N ASP A 108 -16.10 -2.55 -9.07
CA ASP A 108 -16.64 -3.86 -9.43
C ASP A 108 -15.77 -4.57 -10.48
N PHE A 109 -14.64 -5.10 -10.03
CA PHE A 109 -13.72 -5.83 -10.92
C PHE A 109 -14.32 -7.11 -11.49
N SER A 110 -15.14 -7.82 -10.74
CA SER A 110 -15.81 -9.04 -11.22
C SER A 110 -16.86 -8.73 -12.31
N GLY A 111 -17.60 -7.64 -12.14
CA GLY A 111 -18.53 -7.17 -13.18
C GLY A 111 -17.80 -6.69 -14.43
N LEU A 112 -16.69 -5.98 -14.28
CA LEU A 112 -15.86 -5.53 -15.40
C LEU A 112 -15.24 -6.70 -16.16
N GLU A 113 -14.74 -7.70 -15.46
CA GLU A 113 -14.22 -8.94 -16.03
C GLU A 113 -15.28 -9.66 -16.87
N THR A 114 -16.48 -9.83 -16.28
CA THR A 114 -17.61 -10.51 -16.94
C THR A 114 -18.09 -9.75 -18.16
N SER A 115 -18.14 -8.42 -18.13
CA SER A 115 -18.61 -7.58 -19.23
C SER A 115 -17.62 -7.45 -20.39
N GLY A 116 -16.32 -7.68 -20.12
CA GLY A 116 -15.24 -7.48 -21.09
C GLY A 116 -14.94 -6.00 -21.40
N GLN A 117 -15.37 -5.05 -20.55
CA GLN A 117 -15.24 -3.60 -20.78
C GLN A 117 -13.96 -3.00 -20.20
N VAL A 118 -12.93 -3.81 -19.96
CA VAL A 118 -11.65 -3.34 -19.36
C VAL A 118 -10.97 -2.26 -20.20
N GLN A 119 -11.05 -2.31 -21.53
CA GLN A 119 -10.48 -1.26 -22.38
C GLN A 119 -11.19 0.08 -22.17
N THR A 120 -12.52 0.07 -22.02
CA THR A 120 -13.31 1.27 -21.72
C THR A 120 -12.86 1.90 -20.40
N LEU A 121 -12.62 1.10 -19.36
CA LEU A 121 -12.08 1.59 -18.11
C LEU A 121 -10.71 2.26 -18.29
N VAL A 122 -9.79 1.59 -18.98
CA VAL A 122 -8.45 2.12 -19.24
C VAL A 122 -8.49 3.45 -19.97
N ASP A 123 -9.33 3.57 -21.01
CA ASP A 123 -9.49 4.80 -21.79
C ASP A 123 -10.10 5.94 -20.95
N ASN A 124 -11.08 5.63 -20.09
CA ASN A 124 -11.69 6.60 -19.19
C ASN A 124 -10.71 7.09 -18.11
N VAL A 125 -9.93 6.18 -17.51
CA VAL A 125 -8.88 6.53 -16.54
C VAL A 125 -7.81 7.41 -17.20
N ALA A 126 -7.30 7.02 -18.37
CA ALA A 126 -6.30 7.81 -19.10
C ALA A 126 -6.81 9.23 -19.42
N THR A 127 -8.08 9.37 -19.79
CA THR A 127 -8.72 10.66 -20.06
C THR A 127 -8.81 11.50 -18.77
N PHE A 128 -9.20 10.88 -17.66
CA PHE A 128 -9.32 11.54 -16.36
C PHE A 128 -7.95 12.02 -15.84
N GLU A 129 -6.94 11.16 -15.92
CA GLU A 129 -5.58 11.48 -15.49
C GLU A 129 -4.99 12.64 -16.29
N GLN A 130 -5.16 12.64 -17.60
CA GLN A 130 -4.72 13.74 -18.45
C GLN A 130 -5.43 15.06 -18.11
N GLN A 131 -6.74 15.00 -17.82
CA GLN A 131 -7.53 16.18 -17.49
C GLN A 131 -7.12 16.81 -16.16
N TYR A 132 -6.78 16.00 -15.17
CA TYR A 132 -6.54 16.43 -13.80
C TYR A 132 -5.08 16.29 -13.35
N ALA A 133 -4.17 15.96 -14.28
CA ALA A 133 -2.73 15.87 -14.06
C ALA A 133 -2.32 14.83 -12.99
N TYR A 134 -2.89 13.63 -13.04
CA TYR A 134 -2.38 12.49 -12.28
C TYR A 134 -1.18 11.86 -12.98
N ASP A 135 -0.28 11.25 -12.22
CA ASP A 135 0.94 10.60 -12.71
C ASP A 135 0.78 9.10 -12.99
N GLY A 136 -0.36 8.53 -12.64
CA GLY A 136 -0.63 7.11 -12.79
C GLY A 136 -1.76 6.60 -11.93
N VAL A 137 -1.89 5.29 -11.86
CA VAL A 137 -2.99 4.61 -11.17
C VAL A 137 -2.48 3.55 -10.20
N ASP A 138 -3.12 3.47 -9.05
CA ASP A 138 -3.02 2.38 -8.08
C ASP A 138 -4.33 1.60 -8.06
N ILE A 139 -4.26 0.28 -8.24
CA ILE A 139 -5.43 -0.59 -8.35
C ILE A 139 -5.68 -1.27 -7.01
N ASP A 140 -6.80 -0.96 -6.40
CA ASP A 140 -7.24 -1.57 -5.15
C ASP A 140 -8.35 -2.59 -5.44
N TRP A 141 -7.95 -3.84 -5.66
CA TRP A 141 -8.84 -4.99 -5.85
C TRP A 141 -8.76 -5.94 -4.67
N GLU A 142 -9.77 -5.94 -3.83
CA GLU A 142 -9.85 -6.78 -2.64
C GLU A 142 -10.91 -7.88 -2.77
N TYR A 143 -10.59 -9.12 -3.23
CA TYR A 143 -9.24 -9.57 -3.66
C TYR A 143 -9.39 -10.50 -4.85
N PRO A 144 -8.48 -10.48 -5.84
CA PRO A 144 -8.45 -11.50 -6.88
C PRO A 144 -8.08 -12.86 -6.27
N SER A 145 -8.88 -13.90 -6.52
CA SER A 145 -8.79 -15.17 -5.81
C SER A 145 -8.75 -16.41 -6.70
N SER A 146 -9.12 -16.27 -7.97
CA SER A 146 -9.18 -17.37 -8.96
C SER A 146 -8.11 -17.24 -10.05
N ASP A 147 -7.90 -18.30 -10.82
CA ASP A 147 -7.05 -18.26 -12.00
C ASP A 147 -7.63 -17.32 -13.11
N GLN A 148 -8.94 -17.14 -13.10
CA GLN A 148 -9.61 -16.22 -14.01
C GLN A 148 -9.32 -14.77 -13.61
N ASP A 149 -9.45 -14.42 -12.33
CA ASP A 149 -9.08 -13.10 -11.80
C ASP A 149 -7.60 -12.81 -12.07
N ALA A 150 -6.74 -13.80 -11.89
CA ALA A 150 -5.30 -13.69 -12.18
C ALA A 150 -5.04 -13.31 -13.64
N ALA A 151 -5.71 -13.98 -14.58
CA ALA A 151 -5.59 -13.69 -16.01
C ALA A 151 -6.13 -12.29 -16.35
N PHE A 152 -7.25 -11.91 -15.74
CA PHE A 152 -7.86 -10.59 -15.91
C PHE A 152 -6.98 -9.47 -15.35
N LEU A 153 -6.40 -9.63 -14.15
CA LEU A 153 -5.46 -8.68 -13.57
C LEU A 153 -4.26 -8.45 -14.49
N VAL A 154 -3.67 -9.52 -15.04
CA VAL A 154 -2.56 -9.44 -16.01
C VAL A 154 -2.98 -8.66 -17.26
N GLN A 155 -4.16 -8.94 -17.80
CA GLN A 155 -4.71 -8.23 -18.96
C GLN A 155 -4.87 -6.74 -18.66
N MET A 156 -5.50 -6.39 -17.54
CA MET A 156 -5.76 -5.00 -17.13
C MET A 156 -4.45 -4.22 -16.96
N MET A 157 -3.46 -4.78 -16.24
CA MET A 157 -2.16 -4.14 -16.05
C MET A 157 -1.40 -3.96 -17.39
N SER A 158 -1.52 -4.93 -18.29
CA SER A 158 -0.94 -4.82 -19.64
C SER A 158 -1.57 -3.67 -20.43
N LEU A 159 -2.89 -3.51 -20.37
CA LEU A 159 -3.61 -2.45 -21.08
C LEU A 159 -3.28 -1.06 -20.51
N PHE A 160 -3.23 -0.89 -19.19
CA PHE A 160 -2.77 0.35 -18.57
C PHE A 160 -1.34 0.70 -19.00
N ARG A 161 -0.41 -0.26 -19.00
CA ARG A 161 0.96 -0.02 -19.45
C ARG A 161 1.06 0.31 -20.95
N GLN A 162 0.19 -0.24 -21.76
CA GLN A 162 0.11 0.08 -23.20
C GLN A 162 -0.50 1.46 -23.46
N SER A 163 -1.46 1.90 -22.65
CA SER A 163 -2.08 3.21 -22.81
C SER A 163 -1.10 4.34 -22.54
N ASN A 164 -0.19 4.17 -21.57
CA ASN A 164 0.87 5.12 -21.28
C ASN A 164 2.09 4.41 -20.65
N ALA A 165 3.22 4.41 -21.36
CA ALA A 165 4.45 3.78 -20.89
C ALA A 165 5.08 4.49 -19.68
N ASP A 166 4.78 5.78 -19.49
CA ASP A 166 5.36 6.63 -18.45
C ASP A 166 4.49 6.67 -17.17
N TYR A 167 3.34 5.98 -17.16
CA TYR A 167 2.51 5.87 -15.95
C TYR A 167 3.28 5.21 -14.82
N VAL A 168 3.08 5.74 -13.61
CA VAL A 168 3.31 4.96 -12.41
C VAL A 168 2.13 4.01 -12.25
N LEU A 169 2.39 2.72 -12.30
CA LEU A 169 1.36 1.69 -12.22
C LEU A 169 1.65 0.78 -11.03
N SER A 170 0.72 0.72 -10.10
CA SER A 170 0.81 -0.12 -8.91
C SER A 170 -0.53 -0.80 -8.61
N PHE A 171 -0.51 -1.70 -7.66
CA PHE A 171 -1.73 -2.27 -7.09
C PHE A 171 -1.51 -2.71 -5.66
N ASP A 172 -2.62 -2.81 -4.92
CA ASP A 172 -2.65 -3.29 -3.56
C ASP A 172 -2.83 -4.80 -3.48
N ALA A 173 -2.10 -5.45 -2.60
CA ALA A 173 -2.16 -6.91 -2.43
C ALA A 173 -2.23 -7.29 -0.96
N GLY A 174 -3.08 -8.27 -0.64
CA GLY A 174 -3.10 -8.89 0.67
C GLY A 174 -1.77 -9.57 1.02
N PRO A 175 -1.39 -9.63 2.31
CA PRO A 175 -0.06 -10.09 2.73
C PRO A 175 0.23 -11.56 2.45
N TRP A 176 -0.77 -12.34 2.10
CA TRP A 176 -0.62 -13.77 1.72
C TRP A 176 -0.11 -13.98 0.30
N GLY A 177 -0.12 -12.99 -0.58
CA GLY A 177 0.43 -13.09 -1.92
C GLY A 177 -0.16 -14.21 -2.77
N GLY A 178 -1.47 -14.41 -2.71
CA GLY A 178 -2.19 -15.51 -3.36
C GLY A 178 -2.03 -15.58 -4.87
N SER A 179 -2.37 -16.73 -5.47
CA SER A 179 -2.25 -16.98 -6.92
C SER A 179 -3.06 -16.01 -7.77
N GLY A 180 -4.17 -15.50 -7.25
CA GLY A 180 -5.02 -14.51 -7.93
C GLY A 180 -4.31 -13.21 -8.34
N TYR A 181 -3.21 -12.84 -7.67
CA TYR A 181 -2.40 -11.68 -8.04
C TYR A 181 -1.46 -11.92 -9.25
N ALA A 182 -1.25 -13.16 -9.66
CA ALA A 182 -0.35 -13.51 -10.78
C ALA A 182 0.99 -12.77 -10.74
N LEU A 183 1.60 -12.62 -9.56
CA LEU A 183 2.78 -11.78 -9.32
C LEU A 183 3.92 -12.00 -10.32
N PRO A 184 4.28 -13.25 -10.71
CA PRO A 184 5.32 -13.48 -11.70
C PRO A 184 5.00 -12.94 -13.09
N GLN A 185 3.70 -12.80 -13.43
CA GLN A 185 3.22 -12.31 -14.72
C GLN A 185 3.04 -10.79 -14.73
N VAL A 186 2.45 -10.21 -13.66
CA VAL A 186 2.18 -8.76 -13.60
C VAL A 186 3.43 -7.91 -13.41
N LYS A 187 4.51 -8.46 -12.81
CA LYS A 187 5.74 -7.72 -12.49
C LYS A 187 6.38 -6.98 -13.67
N GLN A 188 6.10 -7.40 -14.91
CA GLN A 188 6.64 -6.74 -16.10
C GLN A 188 5.88 -5.48 -16.48
N TYR A 189 4.68 -5.27 -15.95
CA TYR A 189 3.81 -4.15 -16.26
C TYR A 189 3.81 -3.08 -15.15
N VAL A 190 3.97 -3.50 -13.89
CA VAL A 190 3.83 -2.62 -12.74
C VAL A 190 5.19 -2.09 -12.24
N ASP A 191 5.18 -0.89 -11.67
CA ASP A 191 6.35 -0.30 -11.04
C ASP A 191 6.58 -0.89 -9.64
N TYR A 192 5.48 -1.13 -8.90
CA TYR A 192 5.53 -1.75 -7.58
C TYR A 192 4.16 -2.32 -7.16
N VAL A 193 4.21 -3.07 -6.08
CA VAL A 193 3.04 -3.64 -5.40
C VAL A 193 3.06 -3.16 -3.95
N ASN A 194 1.95 -2.64 -3.48
CA ASN A 194 1.73 -2.27 -2.10
C ASN A 194 1.18 -3.49 -1.33
N VAL A 195 1.93 -4.01 -0.38
CA VAL A 195 1.52 -5.17 0.42
C VAL A 195 0.80 -4.68 1.67
N MET A 196 -0.51 -4.84 1.73
CA MET A 196 -1.39 -4.42 2.83
C MET A 196 -1.15 -5.26 4.09
N MET A 197 -0.02 -5.02 4.77
CA MET A 197 0.37 -5.77 5.97
C MET A 197 -0.29 -5.18 7.21
N TYR A 198 -1.60 -5.15 7.20
CA TYR A 198 -2.50 -4.72 8.29
C TYR A 198 -3.83 -5.46 8.17
N ASP A 199 -4.76 -5.16 9.06
CA ASP A 199 -6.05 -5.86 9.20
C ASP A 199 -5.91 -7.36 9.51
N CYS A 200 -4.78 -7.71 10.15
CA CYS A 200 -4.59 -9.07 10.66
C CYS A 200 -5.49 -9.35 11.88
N ALA A 201 -6.05 -8.32 12.47
CA ALA A 201 -7.00 -8.38 13.55
C ALA A 201 -8.02 -7.26 13.40
N GLY A 202 -9.27 -7.56 13.79
CA GLY A 202 -10.36 -6.62 13.69
C GLY A 202 -11.66 -7.24 14.21
N PRO A 203 -12.83 -6.64 13.94
CA PRO A 203 -14.13 -7.20 14.39
C PRO A 203 -14.38 -8.63 13.91
N TRP A 204 -13.78 -9.04 12.81
CA TRP A 204 -13.87 -10.37 12.20
C TRP A 204 -13.03 -11.45 12.90
N THR A 205 -12.17 -11.11 13.86
CA THR A 205 -11.34 -12.09 14.59
C THR A 205 -11.97 -12.48 15.91
N ALA A 206 -11.76 -13.74 16.34
CA ALA A 206 -12.32 -14.25 17.59
C ALA A 206 -11.55 -13.82 18.85
N HIS A 207 -10.36 -13.27 18.68
CA HIS A 207 -9.42 -12.93 19.76
C HIS A 207 -8.95 -11.48 19.64
N GLY A 208 -8.55 -10.88 20.76
CA GLY A 208 -7.85 -9.62 20.79
C GLY A 208 -6.41 -9.77 20.29
N GLN A 209 -6.21 -9.60 18.99
CA GLN A 209 -4.95 -9.84 18.29
C GLN A 209 -4.25 -8.55 17.88
N LEU A 210 -3.04 -8.68 17.31
CA LEU A 210 -2.26 -7.57 16.81
C LEU A 210 -2.69 -7.23 15.37
N ASN A 211 -3.00 -5.96 15.09
CA ASN A 211 -3.41 -5.50 13.77
C ASN A 211 -2.33 -5.73 12.70
N SER A 212 -1.07 -5.54 13.06
CA SER A 212 0.04 -5.58 12.11
C SER A 212 1.36 -5.86 12.82
N SER A 213 1.84 -7.08 12.78
CA SER A 213 3.07 -7.51 13.45
C SER A 213 4.30 -7.37 12.57
N ILE A 214 5.47 -6.99 13.15
CA ILE A 214 6.74 -7.03 12.41
C ILE A 214 7.20 -8.48 12.27
N PHE A 215 7.12 -9.24 13.36
CA PHE A 215 7.40 -10.67 13.37
C PHE A 215 6.21 -11.43 13.94
N TRP A 216 6.01 -12.63 13.45
CA TRP A 216 4.95 -13.52 13.93
C TRP A 216 5.19 -13.93 15.39
N ASP A 217 4.17 -13.78 16.22
CA ASP A 217 4.18 -14.27 17.60
C ASP A 217 3.51 -15.66 17.68
N PRO A 218 4.26 -16.71 18.01
CA PRO A 218 3.71 -18.08 18.09
C PRO A 218 2.73 -18.29 19.26
N ARG A 219 2.56 -17.31 20.17
CA ARG A 219 1.53 -17.35 21.23
C ARG A 219 0.16 -17.00 20.71
N ASP A 220 0.11 -16.41 19.54
CA ASP A 220 -1.11 -16.01 18.90
C ASP A 220 -1.94 -17.26 18.53
N PRO A 221 -3.18 -17.44 19.09
CA PRO A 221 -3.87 -18.73 19.10
C PRO A 221 -4.54 -19.09 17.79
N ALA A 222 -4.70 -18.14 16.89
CA ALA A 222 -5.55 -18.36 15.74
C ALA A 222 -4.88 -18.07 14.41
N PRO A 223 -5.14 -18.84 13.36
CA PRO A 223 -4.81 -18.44 11.99
C PRO A 223 -5.69 -17.26 11.59
N TYR A 224 -5.19 -16.35 10.78
CA TYR A 224 -5.80 -15.08 10.53
C TYR A 224 -5.91 -14.75 9.09
N GLU A 225 -6.59 -13.58 8.89
CA GLU A 225 -6.72 -12.88 7.62
C GLU A 225 -5.34 -12.65 6.94
N CYS A 226 -4.29 -12.40 7.70
CA CYS A 226 -2.94 -12.20 7.15
C CYS A 226 -2.14 -13.50 6.87
N GLN A 227 -2.71 -14.69 7.07
CA GLN A 227 -1.99 -15.94 6.82
C GLN A 227 -2.02 -16.31 5.31
N PRO A 228 -0.93 -16.94 4.82
CA PRO A 228 0.26 -17.42 5.54
C PRO A 228 1.32 -16.34 5.84
N GLY A 229 1.15 -15.10 5.48
CA GLY A 229 2.13 -14.03 5.73
C GLY A 229 2.31 -13.72 7.21
N GLY A 230 1.22 -13.43 7.92
CA GLY A 230 1.11 -13.22 9.36
C GLY A 230 1.92 -12.08 9.97
N SER A 231 2.85 -11.51 9.24
CA SER A 231 3.76 -10.46 9.70
C SER A 231 4.52 -9.83 8.53
N VAL A 232 5.12 -8.64 8.76
CA VAL A 232 6.02 -8.00 7.79
C VAL A 232 7.11 -8.96 7.28
N ALA A 233 7.73 -9.72 8.20
CA ALA A 233 8.78 -10.68 7.84
C ALA A 233 8.26 -11.84 6.99
N GLY A 234 7.07 -12.34 7.30
CA GLY A 234 6.40 -13.40 6.56
C GLY A 234 5.97 -12.94 5.17
N ALA A 235 5.23 -11.84 5.08
CA ALA A 235 4.79 -11.26 3.83
C ALA A 235 5.98 -10.92 2.92
N ALA A 236 7.01 -10.25 3.44
CA ALA A 236 8.23 -9.97 2.68
C ALA A 236 8.87 -11.25 2.12
N THR A 237 8.85 -12.35 2.85
CA THR A 237 9.39 -13.63 2.39
C THR A 237 8.57 -14.20 1.22
N ILE A 238 7.24 -14.12 1.28
CA ILE A 238 6.34 -14.58 0.23
C ILE A 238 6.53 -13.77 -1.05
N PHE A 239 6.50 -12.45 -0.94
CA PHE A 239 6.60 -11.57 -2.11
C PHE A 239 7.97 -11.61 -2.77
N LEU A 240 9.07 -11.72 -1.99
CA LEU A 240 10.43 -11.83 -2.50
C LEU A 240 10.70 -13.12 -3.31
N GLN A 241 9.87 -14.13 -3.18
CA GLN A 241 9.93 -15.34 -4.04
C GLN A 241 9.41 -15.07 -5.45
N GLN A 242 8.63 -14.00 -5.65
CA GLN A 242 7.87 -13.77 -6.88
C GLN A 242 8.21 -12.44 -7.56
N LEU A 243 8.62 -11.43 -6.79
CA LEU A 243 8.92 -10.08 -7.25
C LEU A 243 10.35 -9.66 -6.93
N PRO A 244 10.95 -8.80 -7.77
CA PRO A 244 12.19 -8.11 -7.40
C PRO A 244 11.96 -7.25 -6.13
N PRO A 245 12.93 -7.17 -5.20
CA PRO A 245 12.77 -6.40 -3.96
C PRO A 245 12.33 -4.95 -4.19
N LYS A 246 12.82 -4.31 -5.26
CA LYS A 246 12.49 -2.93 -5.62
C LYS A 246 11.02 -2.71 -6.00
N GLN A 247 10.30 -3.76 -6.34
CA GLN A 247 8.88 -3.71 -6.69
C GLN A 247 7.95 -3.94 -5.50
N ILE A 248 8.44 -4.04 -4.28
CA ILE A 248 7.64 -4.32 -3.09
C ILE A 248 7.67 -3.10 -2.17
N ASN A 249 6.49 -2.56 -1.84
CA ASN A 249 6.29 -1.63 -0.73
C ASN A 249 5.57 -2.36 0.40
N MET A 250 6.00 -2.16 1.63
CA MET A 250 5.36 -2.79 2.79
C MET A 250 4.43 -1.83 3.50
N GLY A 251 3.20 -2.25 3.73
CA GLY A 251 2.14 -1.47 4.34
C GLY A 251 2.33 -1.23 5.84
N THR A 252 1.88 -0.06 6.28
CA THR A 252 1.88 0.38 7.67
C THR A 252 0.52 1.01 7.98
N PRO A 253 -0.22 0.52 8.98
CA PRO A 253 -1.47 1.16 9.38
C PRO A 253 -1.19 2.39 10.24
N PHE A 254 -1.90 3.49 9.96
CA PHE A 254 -1.96 4.65 10.85
C PHE A 254 -3.20 4.64 11.73
N TYR A 255 -3.86 3.53 11.77
CA TYR A 255 -5.03 3.19 12.57
C TYR A 255 -4.82 1.91 13.38
N GLY A 256 -5.82 1.56 14.15
CA GLY A 256 -5.85 0.30 14.89
C GLY A 256 -7.25 0.00 15.41
N TYR A 257 -7.37 -0.94 16.31
CA TYR A 257 -8.65 -1.41 16.82
C TYR A 257 -8.72 -1.36 18.34
N VAL A 258 -9.87 -0.94 18.86
CA VAL A 258 -10.23 -0.94 20.27
C VAL A 258 -11.16 -2.11 20.52
N TYR A 259 -10.75 -3.03 21.36
CA TYR A 259 -11.57 -4.15 21.81
C TYR A 259 -12.10 -3.86 23.22
N VAL A 260 -13.39 -3.90 23.40
CA VAL A 260 -14.01 -3.84 24.74
C VAL A 260 -14.07 -5.24 25.36
N ASN A 261 -13.97 -5.29 26.70
CA ASN A 261 -14.04 -6.54 27.48
C ASN A 261 -12.88 -7.54 27.27
N ILE A 262 -11.82 -7.19 26.55
CA ILE A 262 -10.57 -7.95 26.48
C ILE A 262 -9.66 -7.54 27.65
N LYS A 263 -9.11 -8.50 28.36
CA LYS A 263 -8.24 -8.25 29.52
C LYS A 263 -6.75 -8.41 29.22
N HIS A 264 -6.41 -9.36 28.35
CA HIS A 264 -5.02 -9.60 27.95
C HIS A 264 -4.93 -9.74 26.43
N LEU A 265 -3.75 -9.52 25.90
CA LEU A 265 -3.42 -9.83 24.52
C LEU A 265 -3.73 -11.32 24.26
N PHE A 266 -4.37 -11.60 23.14
CA PHE A 266 -4.82 -12.93 22.67
C PHE A 266 -6.00 -13.55 23.45
N ASP A 267 -6.61 -12.85 24.40
CA ASP A 267 -7.83 -13.32 25.02
C ASP A 267 -8.95 -13.48 23.98
N LEU A 268 -9.77 -14.51 24.19
CA LEU A 268 -11.00 -14.71 23.43
C LEU A 268 -11.99 -13.59 23.72
N CYS A 269 -12.67 -13.10 22.70
CA CYS A 269 -13.71 -12.09 22.86
C CYS A 269 -14.91 -12.67 23.67
N PRO A 270 -15.34 -12.02 24.76
CA PRO A 270 -16.33 -12.58 25.69
C PRO A 270 -17.69 -12.86 25.09
N ASN A 271 -18.05 -12.19 24.02
CA ASN A 271 -19.32 -12.35 23.30
C ASN A 271 -19.17 -13.12 21.98
N SER A 272 -18.03 -13.72 21.74
CA SER A 272 -17.89 -14.72 20.69
C SER A 272 -18.73 -15.94 21.08
N GLN A 273 -20.05 -15.77 21.15
CA GLN A 273 -20.88 -16.87 20.77
C GLN A 273 -20.44 -17.14 19.34
N TRP A 274 -19.67 -18.22 19.19
CA TRP A 274 -19.36 -18.76 17.90
C TRP A 274 -20.63 -18.76 17.05
N THR A 275 -20.91 -17.64 16.38
CA THR A 275 -21.51 -17.69 15.08
C THR A 275 -20.52 -18.49 14.26
N GLN A 276 -20.92 -19.21 13.26
CA GLN A 276 -20.03 -20.10 12.50
C GLN A 276 -18.74 -19.42 11.99
N ASP A 277 -18.60 -18.11 12.17
CA ASP A 277 -17.56 -17.24 11.64
C ASP A 277 -16.62 -16.64 12.71
N GLY A 278 -16.84 -16.91 14.01
CA GLY A 278 -15.85 -16.61 15.08
C GLY A 278 -15.51 -15.14 15.36
N GLU A 279 -16.42 -14.22 15.08
CA GLU A 279 -16.20 -12.78 15.15
C GLU A 279 -16.35 -12.19 16.55
N CYS A 280 -15.55 -11.14 16.87
CA CYS A 280 -15.68 -10.32 18.07
C CYS A 280 -16.89 -9.37 18.07
N ASP A 281 -17.87 -9.61 17.26
CA ASP A 281 -19.00 -8.78 16.87
C ASP A 281 -19.41 -7.69 17.89
N ASN A 282 -19.60 -6.46 17.42
CA ASN A 282 -20.04 -5.25 18.17
C ASN A 282 -19.14 -4.78 19.34
N ALA A 283 -17.99 -5.43 19.57
CA ALA A 283 -17.07 -5.10 20.64
C ALA A 283 -15.74 -4.50 20.14
N VAL A 284 -15.63 -4.27 18.83
CA VAL A 284 -14.41 -3.75 18.21
C VAL A 284 -14.73 -2.51 17.38
N PHE A 285 -13.91 -1.47 17.57
CA PHE A 285 -14.04 -0.20 16.87
C PHE A 285 -12.69 0.19 16.27
N SER A 286 -12.68 0.62 15.02
CA SER A 286 -11.47 1.22 14.43
C SER A 286 -11.23 2.61 15.01
N GLY A 287 -9.97 3.02 15.08
CA GLY A 287 -9.59 4.36 15.52
C GLY A 287 -8.27 4.79 14.89
N SER A 288 -8.15 6.09 14.60
CA SER A 288 -6.92 6.68 14.09
C SER A 288 -5.87 6.88 15.18
N TYR A 289 -4.59 6.78 14.83
CA TYR A 289 -3.50 7.01 15.78
C TYR A 289 -3.54 8.44 16.33
N GLY A 290 -3.60 9.44 15.45
CA GLY A 290 -3.50 10.84 15.83
C GLY A 290 -4.59 11.31 16.80
N LEU A 291 -5.86 10.97 16.51
CA LEU A 291 -7.01 11.44 17.28
C LEU A 291 -7.39 10.52 18.45
N ASN A 292 -7.25 9.19 18.27
CA ASN A 292 -7.80 8.24 19.23
C ASN A 292 -6.73 7.63 20.15
N PHE A 293 -5.56 7.26 19.64
CA PHE A 293 -4.61 6.45 20.41
C PHE A 293 -3.48 7.23 21.04
N LYS A 294 -2.88 8.19 20.34
CA LYS A 294 -1.76 8.99 20.80
C LYS A 294 -1.97 9.63 22.17
N HIS A 295 -3.17 10.17 22.40
CA HIS A 295 -3.54 10.83 23.65
C HIS A 295 -3.80 9.87 24.81
N ASN A 296 -3.95 8.59 24.53
CA ASN A 296 -4.22 7.54 25.52
C ASN A 296 -2.96 6.79 25.96
N ILE A 297 -1.81 7.01 25.31
CA ILE A 297 -0.55 6.33 25.64
C ILE A 297 -0.17 6.61 27.11
N ASN A 298 -0.26 5.59 27.96
CA ASN A 298 -0.05 5.64 29.40
C ASN A 298 -0.90 6.69 30.15
N ARG A 299 -2.12 6.97 29.65
CA ARG A 299 -3.06 7.97 30.19
C ARG A 299 -4.51 7.44 30.15
N ASN A 300 -5.40 8.15 30.81
CA ASN A 300 -6.86 7.91 30.73
C ASN A 300 -7.25 6.47 31.05
N GLY A 301 -6.57 5.82 32.01
CA GLY A 301 -6.82 4.42 32.38
C GLY A 301 -6.20 3.39 31.46
N TRP A 302 -5.41 3.79 30.48
CA TRP A 302 -4.65 2.92 29.59
C TRP A 302 -3.19 2.82 29.96
N ARG A 303 -2.61 1.61 29.80
CA ARG A 303 -1.17 1.35 29.92
C ARG A 303 -0.65 0.70 28.66
N THR A 304 0.42 1.26 28.10
CA THR A 304 1.11 0.72 26.94
C THR A 304 2.01 -0.45 27.34
N HIS A 305 1.95 -1.48 26.54
CA HIS A 305 2.84 -2.62 26.53
C HIS A 305 3.45 -2.79 25.16
N TYR A 306 4.58 -3.46 25.08
CA TYR A 306 5.19 -3.88 23.83
C TYR A 306 5.24 -5.40 23.77
N ASP A 307 4.82 -5.97 22.66
CA ASP A 307 5.05 -7.38 22.42
C ASP A 307 6.53 -7.58 22.03
N PRO A 308 7.29 -8.40 22.80
CA PRO A 308 8.72 -8.56 22.57
C PRO A 308 9.08 -9.40 21.35
N ILE A 309 8.11 -10.12 20.76
CA ILE A 309 8.27 -10.94 19.56
C ILE A 309 7.78 -10.18 18.35
N ALA A 310 6.54 -9.71 18.39
CA ALA A 310 5.92 -8.96 17.28
C ALA A 310 6.52 -7.56 17.09
N LEU A 311 7.18 -7.01 18.10
CA LEU A 311 7.82 -5.68 18.15
C LEU A 311 6.83 -4.54 17.85
N VAL A 312 5.60 -4.67 18.32
CA VAL A 312 4.55 -3.65 18.19
C VAL A 312 3.91 -3.36 19.55
N PRO A 313 3.38 -2.16 19.76
CA PRO A 313 2.71 -1.79 20.99
C PRO A 313 1.27 -2.28 21.01
N TYR A 314 0.75 -2.40 22.23
CA TYR A 314 -0.67 -2.52 22.52
C TYR A 314 -0.98 -1.84 23.85
N MET A 315 -2.24 -1.50 24.10
CA MET A 315 -2.66 -0.92 25.37
C MET A 315 -3.69 -1.81 26.06
N LEU A 316 -3.60 -1.88 27.38
CA LEU A 316 -4.59 -2.52 28.23
C LEU A 316 -5.17 -1.51 29.23
N ARG A 317 -6.45 -1.70 29.59
CA ARG A 317 -7.08 -0.97 30.68
C ARG A 317 -6.47 -1.36 32.03
N VAL A 318 -6.25 -0.36 32.90
CA VAL A 318 -5.70 -0.54 34.26
C VAL A 318 -6.59 0.15 35.32
N ASP A 319 -7.75 0.66 34.94
CA ASP A 319 -8.71 1.36 35.80
C ASP A 319 -9.79 0.45 36.40
N GLY A 320 -9.64 -0.86 36.24
CA GLY A 320 -10.61 -1.85 36.70
C GLY A 320 -11.66 -2.24 35.67
N THR A 321 -11.69 -1.56 34.51
CA THR A 321 -12.44 -1.99 33.33
C THR A 321 -11.58 -2.88 32.45
N ASN A 322 -12.19 -3.65 31.55
CA ASN A 322 -11.46 -4.43 30.56
C ASN A 322 -11.45 -3.66 29.23
N GLY A 323 -10.33 -3.69 28.53
CA GLY A 323 -10.18 -3.11 27.20
C GLY A 323 -8.78 -3.32 26.68
N TYR A 324 -8.68 -3.48 25.37
CA TYR A 324 -7.46 -3.72 24.64
C TYR A 324 -7.43 -2.84 23.40
N ILE A 325 -6.28 -2.28 23.07
CA ILE A 325 -6.05 -1.55 21.83
C ILE A 325 -4.83 -2.12 21.14
N THR A 326 -4.99 -2.50 19.87
CA THR A 326 -3.88 -2.81 18.96
C THR A 326 -3.64 -1.63 18.04
N TYR A 327 -2.38 -1.20 17.90
CA TYR A 327 -2.01 -0.04 17.11
C TYR A 327 -0.51 -0.05 16.79
N ASP A 328 -0.05 0.83 15.92
CA ASP A 328 1.37 1.16 15.72
C ASP A 328 1.69 2.52 16.34
N ASP A 329 2.89 2.66 16.92
CA ASP A 329 3.43 3.93 17.39
C ASP A 329 4.66 4.36 16.54
N HIS A 330 5.27 5.47 16.89
CA HIS A 330 6.44 5.97 16.18
C HIS A 330 7.63 5.00 16.18
N TYR A 331 7.77 4.17 17.23
CA TYR A 331 8.85 3.20 17.33
C TYR A 331 8.60 1.96 16.46
N SER A 332 7.42 1.36 16.56
CA SER A 332 7.06 0.20 15.72
C SER A 332 7.02 0.58 14.24
N THR A 333 6.49 1.76 13.89
CA THR A 333 6.51 2.29 12.53
C THR A 333 7.94 2.45 12.01
N TYR A 334 8.84 3.06 12.82
CA TYR A 334 10.26 3.17 12.45
C TYR A 334 10.89 1.81 12.22
N MET A 335 10.71 0.87 13.14
CA MET A 335 11.31 -0.47 13.07
C MET A 335 10.78 -1.28 11.89
N ARG A 336 9.49 -1.20 11.58
CA ARG A 336 8.84 -1.83 10.44
C ARG A 336 9.48 -1.38 9.13
N VAL A 337 9.56 -0.06 8.94
CA VAL A 337 10.13 0.54 7.73
C VAL A 337 11.62 0.25 7.63
N TRP A 338 12.37 0.41 8.72
CA TRP A 338 13.79 0.08 8.75
C TRP A 338 14.05 -1.40 8.38
N TYR A 339 13.26 -2.32 8.94
CA TYR A 339 13.35 -3.74 8.61
C TYR A 339 13.03 -4.02 7.14
N SER A 340 11.94 -3.47 6.63
CA SER A 340 11.52 -3.64 5.23
C SER A 340 12.55 -3.08 4.25
N ASP A 341 12.95 -1.83 4.45
CA ASP A 341 13.77 -1.08 3.48
C ASP A 341 15.25 -1.48 3.52
N TRP A 342 15.78 -1.74 4.72
CA TRP A 342 17.22 -1.91 4.90
C TRP A 342 17.65 -3.33 5.25
N VAL A 343 16.83 -4.12 5.95
CA VAL A 343 17.13 -5.53 6.23
C VAL A 343 16.65 -6.43 5.10
N ARG A 344 15.44 -6.19 4.60
CA ARG A 344 14.86 -6.97 3.49
C ARG A 344 15.13 -6.34 2.11
N HIS A 345 15.69 -5.14 2.07
CA HIS A 345 16.03 -4.39 0.86
C HIS A 345 14.84 -4.12 -0.08
N LEU A 346 13.63 -3.98 0.46
CA LEU A 346 12.45 -3.70 -0.32
C LEU A 346 12.51 -2.31 -0.98
N GLY A 347 11.59 -2.05 -1.91
CA GLY A 347 11.56 -0.81 -2.70
C GLY A 347 11.06 0.39 -1.93
N GLY A 348 10.29 0.18 -0.87
CA GLY A 348 9.75 1.24 -0.03
C GLY A 348 8.63 0.77 0.88
N THR A 349 7.87 1.74 1.33
CA THR A 349 6.77 1.58 2.26
C THR A 349 5.55 2.40 1.82
N PHE A 350 4.36 2.01 2.25
CA PHE A 350 3.15 2.82 2.11
C PHE A 350 2.33 2.80 3.40
N MET A 351 1.33 3.68 3.51
CA MET A 351 0.49 3.73 4.70
C MET A 351 -0.98 4.00 4.35
N TRP A 352 -1.86 3.39 5.10
CA TRP A 352 -3.27 3.71 5.20
C TRP A 352 -3.55 4.32 6.57
N ALA A 353 -3.93 5.60 6.69
CA ALA A 353 -3.91 6.65 5.69
C ALA A 353 -3.31 7.93 6.32
N LEU A 354 -2.91 8.88 5.50
CA LEU A 354 -2.19 10.09 5.93
C LEU A 354 -2.93 10.88 7.03
N ASP A 355 -4.24 11.03 6.91
CA ASP A 355 -5.07 11.76 7.85
C ASP A 355 -5.14 11.10 9.24
N GLN A 356 -4.97 9.77 9.30
CA GLN A 356 -5.11 9.01 10.54
C GLN A 356 -3.94 9.21 11.53
N ASP A 357 -2.81 9.74 11.07
CA ASP A 357 -1.71 10.18 11.94
C ASP A 357 -1.85 11.63 12.41
N TYR A 358 -2.75 12.40 11.78
CA TYR A 358 -2.88 13.83 12.05
C TYR A 358 -3.72 14.12 13.29
N ASP A 359 -3.14 14.86 14.26
CA ASP A 359 -3.78 15.27 15.51
C ASP A 359 -4.24 16.76 15.53
N GLY A 360 -4.22 17.41 14.36
CA GLY A 360 -4.44 18.85 14.23
C GLY A 360 -3.16 19.68 14.23
N HIS A 361 -2.01 19.07 14.58
CA HIS A 361 -0.74 19.79 14.74
C HIS A 361 0.48 19.00 14.19
N SER A 362 0.47 17.69 14.30
CA SER A 362 1.63 16.85 13.98
C SER A 362 1.23 15.51 13.34
N GLN A 363 2.22 14.89 12.69
CA GLN A 363 2.15 13.55 12.12
C GLN A 363 3.41 12.79 12.54
N ASP A 364 3.30 12.03 13.63
CA ASP A 364 4.42 11.39 14.28
C ASP A 364 4.83 10.09 13.59
N LEU A 365 3.84 9.32 13.09
CA LEU A 365 4.10 8.06 12.38
C LEU A 365 4.72 8.33 11.01
N LEU A 366 4.19 9.28 10.24
CA LEU A 366 4.79 9.67 8.96
C LEU A 366 6.22 10.20 9.14
N ARG A 367 6.48 10.96 10.21
CA ARG A 367 7.84 11.40 10.52
C ARG A 367 8.76 10.22 10.84
N ALA A 368 8.29 9.23 11.59
CA ALA A 368 9.05 8.02 11.90
C ALA A 368 9.35 7.20 10.65
N MET A 369 8.35 7.02 9.78
CA MET A 369 8.48 6.35 8.49
C MET A 369 9.52 7.02 7.60
N TYR A 370 9.41 8.34 7.40
CA TYR A 370 10.38 9.13 6.63
C TYR A 370 11.81 9.00 7.18
N ASN A 371 11.99 9.12 8.48
CA ASN A 371 13.32 9.00 9.11
C ASN A 371 13.93 7.61 8.90
N ALA A 372 13.12 6.56 8.98
CA ALA A 372 13.56 5.19 8.73
C ALA A 372 13.95 4.99 7.26
N SER A 373 13.19 5.54 6.31
CA SER A 373 13.48 5.42 4.87
C SER A 373 14.76 6.15 4.45
N LEU A 374 15.24 7.13 5.23
CA LEU A 374 16.55 7.75 5.04
C LEU A 374 17.74 6.83 5.40
N GLY A 375 17.48 5.70 6.08
CA GLY A 375 18.55 4.80 6.56
C GLY A 375 19.41 5.34 7.68
N ASN A 376 19.01 6.44 8.30
CA ASN A 376 19.73 7.01 9.42
C ASN A 376 19.46 6.14 10.66
N ALA A 377 20.48 5.40 11.11
CA ALA A 377 20.44 4.77 12.41
C ALA A 377 20.23 5.87 13.47
N ARG A 378 19.29 5.69 14.38
CA ARG A 378 19.15 6.52 15.59
C ARG A 378 20.25 6.22 16.57
#